data_fa9f7adb4d354e19dfe4373de4ac2366
#
_entry.id   fa9f7adb4d354e19dfe4373de4ac2366
#
_cell.length_a   1.000
_cell.length_b   1.000
_cell.length_c   1.000
_cell.angle_alpha   90.00
_cell.angle_beta   90.00
_cell.angle_gamma   90.00
#
_symmetry.space_group_name_H-M   'P 1'
#
loop_
_entity.id
_entity.type
_entity.pdbx_description
1 polymer ?
#
loop_
_entity_poly.entity_id
_entity_poly.type
_entity_poly.pdbx_seq_one_letter_code
_entity_poly.pdbx_strand_id
1 'polypeptide(L)'
;MIFPQAMSRGLARGLAGVLLLAFGAHGYARGESSVWSMKGERNTVYLAGSVHALPKDHAEFPEQLERAYKAANIIVLEVDLDDMNPLDAVKFISTNGTLPADKSLKDVVGAEPYQRVAALAASLDVPETVIAKLEPWAAALVLTQFALNKTGFDANLGIDMQITERARTDGKPVEGLETVIDQLSVFDNRSFEEQTRFLLDSADDAPKLTEDLQKLIAAWRAGNLRALEKEFLKERKKSPELYDALLGVRNRQWLPKIEALLKGDQDYLVVVGALHFVGRDGLLSLLRRDGHKAVAVPAAKPPR
;
A
#
# COMPACT_ATOMS: atom_id res chain seq x y z
N MET A 1 -8.75 25.68 13.14
CA MET A 1 -7.68 24.86 13.77
C MET A 1 -6.62 24.67 12.70
N ILE A 2 -5.43 25.25 12.88
CA ILE A 2 -4.42 25.41 11.80
C ILE A 2 -3.48 24.23 11.90
N PHE A 3 -3.59 23.26 10.99
CA PHE A 3 -2.51 22.30 10.76
C PHE A 3 -1.35 23.08 10.11
N PRO A 4 -0.11 22.98 10.60
CA PRO A 4 1.03 23.61 9.94
C PRO A 4 1.18 23.06 8.52
N GLN A 5 1.40 23.94 7.52
CA GLN A 5 1.55 23.57 6.10
C GLN A 5 2.63 22.50 5.83
N ALA A 6 3.61 22.36 6.70
CA ALA A 6 4.63 21.31 6.63
C ALA A 6 4.07 19.91 6.97
N MET A 7 3.02 19.82 7.82
CA MET A 7 2.35 18.56 8.13
C MET A 7 1.42 18.09 7.02
N SER A 8 0.80 19.02 6.24
CA SER A 8 -0.15 18.66 5.20
C SER A 8 0.49 17.93 4.01
N ARG A 9 1.70 18.32 3.61
CA ARG A 9 2.44 17.64 2.52
C ARG A 9 3.02 16.29 2.95
N GLY A 10 3.43 16.15 4.22
CA GLY A 10 3.88 14.88 4.80
C GLY A 10 2.74 13.90 5.02
N LEU A 11 1.59 14.37 5.50
CA LEU A 11 0.42 13.52 5.79
C LEU A 11 -0.21 12.97 4.50
N ALA A 12 -0.38 13.79 3.47
CA ALA A 12 -0.95 13.37 2.19
C ALA A 12 -0.04 12.36 1.45
N ARG A 13 1.29 12.55 1.54
CA ARG A 13 2.27 11.62 0.97
C ARG A 13 2.46 10.36 1.81
N GLY A 14 2.36 10.47 3.14
CA GLY A 14 2.45 9.34 4.06
C GLY A 14 1.23 8.42 4.03
N LEU A 15 0.02 8.97 3.84
CA LEU A 15 -1.21 8.19 3.79
C LEU A 15 -1.29 7.23 2.59
N ALA A 16 -0.71 7.60 1.45
CA ALA A 16 -0.55 6.69 0.32
C ALA A 16 0.39 5.50 0.66
N GLY A 17 1.31 5.67 1.62
CA GLY A 17 2.26 4.65 2.05
C GLY A 17 1.76 3.70 3.15
N VAL A 18 0.70 4.06 3.89
CA VAL A 18 0.24 3.31 5.08
C VAL A 18 -0.62 2.08 4.73
N LEU A 19 -1.05 1.94 3.46
CA LEU A 19 -2.05 0.94 3.07
C LEU A 19 -1.59 -0.52 3.02
N LEU A 20 -0.33 -0.85 3.38
CA LEU A 20 0.17 -2.24 3.34
C LEU A 20 1.20 -2.54 4.43
N LEU A 21 0.73 -2.74 5.65
CA LEU A 21 1.54 -3.31 6.72
C LEU A 21 1.00 -4.69 7.09
N ALA A 22 1.65 -5.75 6.63
CA ALA A 22 1.44 -7.11 7.08
C ALA A 22 2.69 -7.98 6.86
N PHE A 23 2.95 -8.76 7.70
CA PHE A 23 4.03 -9.37 8.45
C PHE A 23 4.59 -10.75 7.99
N GLY A 24 5.81 -11.04 8.28
CA GLY A 24 6.81 -12.04 8.68
C GLY A 24 6.88 -13.44 8.05
N ALA A 25 7.82 -13.90 7.69
CA ALA A 25 9.12 -14.64 7.68
C ALA A 25 9.23 -16.07 7.06
N HIS A 26 10.34 -16.26 6.35
CA HIS A 26 11.23 -17.42 6.06
C HIS A 26 10.93 -18.40 4.93
N GLY A 27 11.88 -18.47 4.00
CA GLY A 27 12.07 -19.59 3.09
C GLY A 27 12.39 -19.19 1.64
N TYR A 28 13.67 -19.07 1.27
CA TYR A 28 14.09 -18.71 -0.08
C TYR A 28 13.90 -19.87 -1.06
N ALA A 29 13.12 -19.69 -2.12
CA ALA A 29 13.13 -20.52 -3.31
C ALA A 29 13.58 -19.67 -4.51
N ARG A 30 14.61 -20.13 -5.24
CA ARG A 30 15.13 -19.48 -6.46
C ARG A 30 14.08 -19.46 -7.56
N GLY A 31 13.83 -18.27 -8.18
CA GLY A 31 13.21 -18.19 -9.50
C GLY A 31 11.85 -17.49 -9.58
N GLU A 32 11.36 -16.89 -8.50
CA GLU A 32 10.14 -16.07 -8.55
C GLU A 32 10.50 -14.61 -8.82
N SER A 33 9.61 -13.84 -9.42
CA SER A 33 9.81 -12.44 -9.80
C SER A 33 8.77 -11.59 -9.09
N SER A 34 9.09 -10.34 -8.78
CA SER A 34 8.11 -9.32 -8.42
C SER A 34 7.57 -8.56 -9.64
N VAL A 35 7.97 -8.97 -10.87
CA VAL A 35 7.57 -8.36 -12.14
C VAL A 35 7.15 -9.43 -13.14
N TRP A 36 6.04 -9.21 -13.82
CA TRP A 36 5.50 -10.09 -14.87
C TRP A 36 5.22 -9.28 -16.12
N SER A 37 5.10 -9.96 -17.25
CA SER A 37 4.67 -9.38 -18.52
C SER A 37 3.52 -10.17 -19.11
N MET A 38 2.58 -9.47 -19.74
CA MET A 38 1.52 -10.02 -20.57
C MET A 38 1.61 -9.44 -21.98
N LYS A 39 1.38 -10.26 -22.98
CA LYS A 39 1.27 -9.78 -24.37
C LYS A 39 -0.18 -9.41 -24.64
N GLY A 40 -0.38 -8.16 -25.04
CA GLY A 40 -1.62 -7.67 -25.60
C GLY A 40 -1.69 -7.91 -27.12
N GLU A 41 -2.66 -7.30 -27.76
CA GLU A 41 -2.84 -7.41 -29.20
C GLU A 41 -1.67 -6.80 -29.99
N ARG A 42 -1.19 -5.62 -29.57
CA ARG A 42 -0.12 -4.85 -30.23
C ARG A 42 0.93 -4.30 -29.25
N ASN A 43 0.82 -4.65 -27.98
CA ASN A 43 1.64 -4.09 -26.92
C ASN A 43 2.08 -5.13 -25.88
N THR A 44 2.76 -4.66 -24.86
CA THR A 44 3.10 -5.43 -23.67
C THR A 44 2.63 -4.68 -22.42
N VAL A 45 1.93 -5.36 -21.53
CA VAL A 45 1.59 -4.85 -20.22
C VAL A 45 2.49 -5.54 -19.19
N TYR A 46 3.34 -4.76 -18.52
CA TYR A 46 4.13 -5.21 -17.40
C TYR A 46 3.34 -5.00 -16.11
N LEU A 47 3.46 -5.94 -15.20
CA LEU A 47 2.89 -5.88 -13.86
C LEU A 47 4.02 -5.94 -12.86
N ALA A 48 4.05 -5.06 -11.88
CA ALA A 48 5.09 -5.05 -10.84
C ALA A 48 4.49 -4.87 -9.46
N GLY A 49 4.96 -5.71 -8.53
CA GLY A 49 4.67 -5.55 -7.11
C GLY A 49 5.55 -4.48 -6.50
N SER A 50 4.96 -3.52 -5.79
CA SER A 50 5.66 -2.46 -5.06
C SER A 50 5.67 -2.68 -3.56
N VAL A 51 6.48 -1.89 -2.88
CA VAL A 51 6.47 -1.66 -1.44
C VAL A 51 6.50 -0.15 -1.18
N HIS A 52 5.64 0.32 -0.29
CA HIS A 52 5.39 1.74 -0.09
C HIS A 52 6.39 2.46 0.83
N ALA A 53 7.31 1.72 1.45
CA ALA A 53 8.38 2.31 2.25
C ALA A 53 9.63 1.44 2.16
N LEU A 54 10.79 2.06 2.07
CA LEU A 54 12.09 1.39 2.03
C LEU A 54 13.06 2.06 3.02
N PRO A 55 14.02 1.30 3.59
CA PRO A 55 15.12 1.88 4.33
C PRO A 55 16.10 2.56 3.37
N LYS A 56 16.81 3.60 3.85
CA LYS A 56 17.70 4.44 3.03
C LYS A 56 18.84 3.69 2.33
N ASP A 57 19.32 2.65 2.98
CA ASP A 57 20.41 1.78 2.48
C ASP A 57 19.96 0.71 1.48
N HIS A 58 18.64 0.63 1.24
CA HIS A 58 18.04 -0.37 0.36
C HIS A 58 16.96 0.21 -0.57
N ALA A 59 17.15 1.44 -1.06
CA ALA A 59 16.19 2.12 -1.93
C ALA A 59 16.33 1.79 -3.43
N GLU A 60 17.19 0.83 -3.80
CA GLU A 60 17.47 0.51 -5.20
C GLU A 60 16.31 -0.21 -5.87
N PHE A 61 16.09 0.13 -7.14
CA PHE A 61 15.14 -0.57 -8.02
C PHE A 61 15.62 -2.00 -8.30
N PRO A 62 14.74 -3.01 -8.17
CA PRO A 62 15.03 -4.33 -8.73
C PRO A 62 15.29 -4.25 -10.23
N GLU A 63 16.27 -4.99 -10.73
CA GLU A 63 16.67 -4.94 -12.13
C GLU A 63 15.50 -5.27 -13.09
N GLN A 64 14.63 -6.21 -12.71
CA GLN A 64 13.46 -6.56 -13.52
C GLN A 64 12.49 -5.37 -13.65
N LEU A 65 12.31 -4.60 -12.55
CA LEU A 65 11.48 -3.40 -12.53
C LEU A 65 12.11 -2.30 -13.40
N GLU A 66 13.43 -2.12 -13.32
CA GLU A 66 14.17 -1.18 -14.15
C GLU A 66 13.97 -1.45 -15.64
N ARG A 67 14.02 -2.72 -16.04
CA ARG A 67 13.78 -3.12 -17.45
C ARG A 67 12.34 -2.88 -17.88
N ALA A 68 11.37 -3.24 -17.02
CA ALA A 68 9.96 -3.01 -17.30
C ALA A 68 9.65 -1.51 -17.41
N TYR A 69 10.21 -0.68 -16.51
CA TYR A 69 10.07 0.77 -16.54
C TYR A 69 10.63 1.38 -17.84
N LYS A 70 11.84 0.95 -18.27
CA LYS A 70 12.42 1.43 -19.52
C LYS A 70 11.61 1.04 -20.77
N ALA A 71 11.02 -0.13 -20.75
CA ALA A 71 10.24 -0.64 -21.87
C ALA A 71 8.85 0.02 -21.96
N ALA A 72 8.25 0.40 -20.85
CA ALA A 72 6.91 0.99 -20.81
C ALA A 72 6.90 2.44 -21.32
N ASN A 73 5.85 2.82 -22.04
CA ASN A 73 5.55 4.18 -22.45
C ASN A 73 4.72 4.94 -21.40
N ILE A 74 3.82 4.23 -20.74
CA ILE A 74 2.86 4.77 -19.77
C ILE A 74 2.99 3.99 -18.47
N ILE A 75 2.96 4.71 -17.34
CA ILE A 75 3.00 4.15 -15.99
C ILE A 75 1.57 4.17 -15.44
N VAL A 76 1.13 3.05 -14.84
CA VAL A 76 -0.16 2.95 -14.17
C VAL A 76 0.08 2.59 -12.71
N LEU A 77 -0.33 3.46 -11.80
CA LEU A 77 -0.19 3.27 -10.35
C LEU A 77 -1.55 2.96 -9.72
N GLU A 78 -1.56 2.62 -8.43
CA GLU A 78 -2.82 2.55 -7.67
C GLU A 78 -3.52 3.90 -7.72
N VAL A 79 -2.79 4.97 -7.37
CA VAL A 79 -3.26 6.36 -7.43
C VAL A 79 -2.23 7.18 -8.22
N ASP A 80 -2.70 8.05 -9.11
CA ASP A 80 -1.84 9.07 -9.71
C ASP A 80 -1.54 10.15 -8.65
N LEU A 81 -0.31 10.12 -8.14
CA LEU A 81 0.14 11.03 -7.09
C LEU A 81 0.47 12.43 -7.62
N ASP A 82 0.72 12.60 -8.93
CA ASP A 82 0.99 13.89 -9.56
C ASP A 82 -0.31 14.67 -9.86
N ASP A 83 -1.38 13.96 -10.23
CA ASP A 83 -2.71 14.58 -10.44
C ASP A 83 -3.52 14.71 -9.13
N MET A 84 -3.04 14.11 -8.05
CA MET A 84 -3.72 14.15 -6.76
C MET A 84 -3.59 15.55 -6.13
N ASN A 85 -4.72 16.19 -5.85
CA ASN A 85 -4.73 17.37 -4.97
C ASN A 85 -4.48 16.92 -3.51
N PRO A 86 -3.34 17.30 -2.89
CA PRO A 86 -3.04 16.89 -1.51
C PRO A 86 -4.09 17.34 -0.48
N LEU A 87 -4.89 18.34 -0.81
CA LEU A 87 -5.96 18.82 0.08
C LEU A 87 -7.16 17.89 0.11
N ASP A 88 -7.37 17.05 -0.91
CA ASP A 88 -8.53 16.17 -0.97
C ASP A 88 -8.45 15.07 0.11
N ALA A 89 -7.29 14.45 0.30
CA ALA A 89 -7.07 13.49 1.38
C ALA A 89 -7.25 14.15 2.76
N VAL A 90 -6.68 15.36 2.96
CA VAL A 90 -6.81 16.11 4.22
C VAL A 90 -8.28 16.47 4.46
N LYS A 91 -8.99 16.94 3.43
CA LYS A 91 -10.41 17.27 3.51
C LYS A 91 -11.25 16.04 3.82
N PHE A 92 -10.99 14.92 3.14
CA PHE A 92 -11.71 13.68 3.37
C PHE A 92 -11.57 13.23 4.83
N ILE A 93 -10.34 13.18 5.36
CA ILE A 93 -10.07 12.77 6.74
C ILE A 93 -10.70 13.76 7.74
N SER A 94 -10.61 15.05 7.49
CA SER A 94 -11.19 16.06 8.39
C SER A 94 -12.71 16.01 8.42
N THR A 95 -13.35 15.56 7.33
CA THR A 95 -14.81 15.48 7.22
C THR A 95 -15.33 14.13 7.68
N ASN A 96 -14.71 13.03 7.27
CA ASN A 96 -15.21 11.66 7.47
C ASN A 96 -14.46 10.90 8.56
N GLY A 97 -13.19 11.26 8.83
CA GLY A 97 -12.37 10.64 9.86
C GLY A 97 -12.44 11.34 11.22
N THR A 98 -13.39 12.26 11.41
CA THR A 98 -13.54 13.03 12.65
C THR A 98 -14.89 12.72 13.31
N LEU A 99 -14.86 12.34 14.57
CA LEU A 99 -16.06 12.07 15.36
C LEU A 99 -16.87 13.33 15.63
N PRO A 100 -18.20 13.23 15.83
CA PRO A 100 -19.04 14.31 16.27
C PRO A 100 -18.52 15.02 17.53
N ALA A 101 -18.87 16.28 17.72
CA ALA A 101 -18.33 17.12 18.79
C ALA A 101 -18.58 16.54 20.21
N ASP A 102 -19.69 15.83 20.39
CA ASP A 102 -20.10 15.20 21.65
C ASP A 102 -19.47 13.83 21.90
N LYS A 103 -18.70 13.28 20.94
CA LYS A 103 -18.04 11.97 21.06
C LYS A 103 -16.52 12.12 21.04
N SER A 104 -15.87 11.15 21.66
CA SER A 104 -14.42 10.97 21.61
C SER A 104 -14.07 9.54 21.14
N LEU A 105 -12.83 9.34 20.70
CA LEU A 105 -12.34 8.01 20.36
C LEU A 105 -12.53 7.03 21.52
N LYS A 106 -12.30 7.49 22.77
CA LYS A 106 -12.52 6.70 23.99
C LYS A 106 -13.97 6.23 24.15
N ASP A 107 -14.94 7.09 23.78
CA ASP A 107 -16.36 6.73 23.86
C ASP A 107 -16.74 5.67 22.84
N VAL A 108 -16.05 5.65 21.69
CA VAL A 108 -16.30 4.70 20.61
C VAL A 108 -15.65 3.35 20.87
N VAL A 109 -14.35 3.35 21.24
CA VAL A 109 -13.60 2.09 21.40
C VAL A 109 -13.71 1.48 22.80
N GLY A 110 -14.19 2.24 23.78
CA GLY A 110 -14.25 1.84 25.20
C GLY A 110 -12.99 2.19 25.99
N ALA A 111 -13.13 2.25 27.32
CA ALA A 111 -12.09 2.78 28.19
C ALA A 111 -10.81 1.92 28.23
N GLU A 112 -10.94 0.57 28.28
CA GLU A 112 -9.81 -0.35 28.35
C GLU A 112 -9.07 -0.42 27.00
N PRO A 113 -9.71 -0.66 25.84
CA PRO A 113 -9.02 -0.58 24.55
C PRO A 113 -8.36 0.78 24.29
N TYR A 114 -8.99 1.88 24.72
CA TYR A 114 -8.43 3.21 24.57
C TYR A 114 -7.10 3.39 25.34
N GLN A 115 -6.93 2.76 26.49
CA GLN A 115 -5.66 2.83 27.25
C GLN A 115 -4.49 2.25 26.44
N ARG A 116 -4.71 1.18 25.66
CA ARG A 116 -3.70 0.59 24.79
C ARG A 116 -3.33 1.55 23.65
N VAL A 117 -4.31 2.18 23.04
CA VAL A 117 -4.12 3.18 21.98
C VAL A 117 -3.37 4.41 22.51
N ALA A 118 -3.74 4.91 23.70
CA ALA A 118 -3.08 6.04 24.35
C ALA A 118 -1.63 5.70 24.73
N ALA A 119 -1.36 4.48 25.19
CA ALA A 119 0.01 4.01 25.48
C ALA A 119 0.86 3.96 24.21
N LEU A 120 0.31 3.47 23.07
CA LEU A 120 1.00 3.54 21.79
C LEU A 120 1.27 5.00 21.40
N ALA A 121 0.26 5.87 21.42
CA ALA A 121 0.41 7.29 21.08
C ALA A 121 1.54 7.95 21.90
N ALA A 122 1.57 7.72 23.22
CA ALA A 122 2.63 8.21 24.10
C ALA A 122 4.02 7.66 23.71
N SER A 123 4.13 6.38 23.36
CA SER A 123 5.39 5.77 22.90
C SER A 123 5.91 6.34 21.58
N LEU A 124 5.01 6.89 20.77
CA LEU A 124 5.28 7.52 19.48
C LEU A 124 5.45 9.05 19.58
N ASP A 125 5.41 9.62 20.79
CA ASP A 125 5.42 11.07 21.02
C ASP A 125 4.24 11.80 20.36
N VAL A 126 3.10 11.12 20.20
CA VAL A 126 1.86 11.68 19.64
C VAL A 126 1.00 12.19 20.80
N PRO A 127 0.70 13.49 20.86
CA PRO A 127 -0.22 14.00 21.88
C PRO A 127 -1.60 13.35 21.75
N GLU A 128 -2.20 12.96 22.87
CA GLU A 128 -3.52 12.31 22.91
C GLU A 128 -4.59 13.17 22.23
N THR A 129 -4.45 14.50 22.29
CA THR A 129 -5.35 15.45 21.61
C THR A 129 -5.40 15.30 20.09
N VAL A 130 -4.35 14.71 19.49
CA VAL A 130 -4.30 14.47 18.03
C VAL A 130 -5.27 13.38 17.62
N ILE A 131 -5.43 12.34 18.44
CA ILE A 131 -6.26 11.17 18.13
C ILE A 131 -7.64 11.20 18.80
N ALA A 132 -7.82 12.03 19.84
CA ALA A 132 -8.99 12.01 20.70
C ALA A 132 -10.34 12.25 19.98
N LYS A 133 -10.31 12.93 18.84
CA LYS A 133 -11.48 13.26 18.02
C LYS A 133 -11.53 12.52 16.69
N LEU A 134 -10.58 11.64 16.43
CA LEU A 134 -10.58 10.86 15.20
C LEU A 134 -11.49 9.64 15.32
N GLU A 135 -12.08 9.23 14.20
CA GLU A 135 -12.64 7.89 14.06
C GLU A 135 -11.53 6.83 14.22
N PRO A 136 -11.87 5.59 14.63
CA PRO A 136 -10.84 4.58 14.90
C PRO A 136 -9.92 4.32 13.69
N TRP A 137 -10.47 4.28 12.47
CA TRP A 137 -9.65 4.09 11.27
C TRP A 137 -8.64 5.23 11.04
N ALA A 138 -9.07 6.47 11.23
CA ALA A 138 -8.20 7.62 11.03
C ALA A 138 -7.12 7.67 12.11
N ALA A 139 -7.45 7.34 13.35
CA ALA A 139 -6.48 7.21 14.44
C ALA A 139 -5.46 6.09 14.15
N ALA A 140 -5.88 4.95 13.60
CA ALA A 140 -5.00 3.86 13.19
C ALA A 140 -3.98 4.31 12.14
N LEU A 141 -4.44 4.98 11.08
CA LEU A 141 -3.55 5.50 10.02
C LEU A 141 -2.55 6.53 10.56
N VAL A 142 -3.00 7.45 11.41
CA VAL A 142 -2.11 8.44 12.05
C VAL A 142 -1.04 7.75 12.89
N LEU A 143 -1.43 6.85 13.78
CA LEU A 143 -0.48 6.16 14.66
C LEU A 143 0.48 5.26 13.87
N THR A 144 0.01 4.57 12.84
CA THR A 144 0.85 3.76 11.96
C THR A 144 1.88 4.62 11.21
N GLN A 145 1.50 5.81 10.75
CA GLN A 145 2.44 6.75 10.12
C GLN A 145 3.54 7.20 11.10
N PHE A 146 3.17 7.53 12.35
CA PHE A 146 4.16 7.88 13.37
C PHE A 146 5.05 6.69 13.75
N ALA A 147 4.48 5.48 13.84
CA ALA A 147 5.26 4.27 14.06
C ALA A 147 6.26 4.03 12.92
N LEU A 148 5.82 4.15 11.67
CA LEU A 148 6.69 4.03 10.50
C LEU A 148 7.88 5.01 10.56
N ASN A 149 7.63 6.26 10.92
CA ASN A 149 8.70 7.27 11.03
C ASN A 149 9.79 6.89 12.06
N LYS A 150 9.47 6.05 13.07
CA LYS A 150 10.43 5.56 14.06
C LYS A 150 11.22 4.32 13.61
N THR A 151 10.82 3.67 12.54
CA THR A 151 11.47 2.43 12.06
C THR A 151 12.75 2.64 11.26
N GLY A 152 13.02 3.88 10.81
CA GLY A 152 14.08 4.18 9.85
C GLY A 152 13.69 3.91 8.38
N PHE A 153 12.46 3.47 8.14
CA PHE A 153 11.87 3.38 6.81
C PHE A 153 11.27 4.73 6.40
N ASP A 154 11.36 5.02 5.10
CA ASP A 154 10.87 6.28 4.54
C ASP A 154 9.89 5.98 3.39
N ALA A 155 8.66 6.48 3.51
CA ALA A 155 7.64 6.34 2.47
C ALA A 155 8.03 7.08 1.17
N ASN A 156 8.85 8.12 1.25
CA ASN A 156 9.35 8.80 0.05
C ASN A 156 10.34 7.92 -0.75
N LEU A 157 10.87 6.87 -0.13
CA LEU A 157 11.72 5.87 -0.79
C LEU A 157 10.91 4.65 -1.28
N GLY A 158 9.60 4.62 -1.05
CA GLY A 158 8.71 3.62 -1.61
C GLY A 158 8.80 3.55 -3.13
N ILE A 159 8.61 2.37 -3.69
CA ILE A 159 8.73 2.14 -5.15
C ILE A 159 7.77 3.03 -5.93
N ASP A 160 6.54 3.18 -5.42
CA ASP A 160 5.51 4.02 -6.06
C ASP A 160 5.98 5.48 -6.18
N MET A 161 6.53 6.04 -5.08
CA MET A 161 7.05 7.41 -5.06
C MET A 161 8.25 7.59 -5.98
N GLN A 162 9.18 6.62 -5.98
CA GLN A 162 10.34 6.67 -6.85
C GLN A 162 9.94 6.60 -8.33
N ILE A 163 8.96 5.75 -8.69
CA ILE A 163 8.45 5.62 -10.05
C ILE A 163 7.76 6.91 -10.48
N THR A 164 6.91 7.50 -9.63
CA THR A 164 6.24 8.78 -9.91
C THR A 164 7.27 9.88 -10.21
N GLU A 165 8.25 10.08 -9.34
CA GLU A 165 9.28 11.11 -9.51
C GLU A 165 10.10 10.89 -10.78
N ARG A 166 10.41 9.62 -11.06
CA ARG A 166 11.17 9.26 -12.26
C ARG A 166 10.34 9.43 -13.52
N ALA A 167 9.08 9.02 -13.53
CA ALA A 167 8.16 9.20 -14.67
C ALA A 167 8.01 10.69 -15.01
N ARG A 168 7.86 11.54 -13.97
CA ARG A 168 7.82 12.99 -14.12
C ARG A 168 9.10 13.54 -14.76
N THR A 169 10.28 13.05 -14.32
CA THR A 169 11.58 13.47 -14.87
C THR A 169 11.76 13.02 -16.31
N ASP A 170 11.34 11.81 -16.63
CA ASP A 170 11.47 11.21 -17.96
C ASP A 170 10.33 11.62 -18.92
N GLY A 171 9.32 12.40 -18.42
CA GLY A 171 8.17 12.85 -19.19
C GLY A 171 7.21 11.72 -19.58
N LYS A 172 7.17 10.61 -18.82
CA LYS A 172 6.24 9.51 -19.06
C LYS A 172 4.89 9.83 -18.42
N PRO A 173 3.78 9.65 -19.13
CA PRO A 173 2.44 9.77 -18.54
C PRO A 173 2.25 8.79 -17.36
N VAL A 174 1.57 9.27 -16.32
CA VAL A 174 1.14 8.47 -15.16
C VAL A 174 -0.38 8.44 -15.14
N GLU A 175 -0.97 7.29 -14.83
CA GLU A 175 -2.41 7.08 -14.68
C GLU A 175 -2.69 6.36 -13.36
N GLY A 176 -3.88 6.60 -12.76
CA GLY A 176 -4.33 5.94 -11.54
C GLY A 176 -5.38 4.86 -11.82
N LEU A 177 -5.27 3.70 -11.15
CA LEU A 177 -6.33 2.70 -11.12
C LEU A 177 -7.53 3.15 -10.29
N GLU A 178 -7.30 4.00 -9.29
CA GLU A 178 -8.32 4.57 -8.39
C GLU A 178 -7.86 5.93 -7.87
N THR A 179 -8.72 6.59 -7.10
CA THR A 179 -8.40 7.85 -6.43
C THR A 179 -7.97 7.62 -4.97
N VAL A 180 -7.32 8.62 -4.36
CA VAL A 180 -7.01 8.59 -2.93
C VAL A 180 -8.27 8.50 -2.06
N ILE A 181 -9.38 9.07 -2.53
CA ILE A 181 -10.67 8.99 -1.83
C ILE A 181 -11.22 7.57 -1.87
N ASP A 182 -11.08 6.85 -2.99
CA ASP A 182 -11.46 5.44 -3.07
C ASP A 182 -10.69 4.61 -2.04
N GLN A 183 -9.37 4.85 -1.91
CA GLN A 183 -8.54 4.15 -0.92
C GLN A 183 -8.95 4.45 0.53
N LEU A 184 -9.16 5.73 0.87
CA LEU A 184 -9.56 6.12 2.23
C LEU A 184 -10.95 5.60 2.58
N SER A 185 -11.86 5.57 1.59
CA SER A 185 -13.23 5.07 1.75
C SER A 185 -13.27 3.59 2.11
N VAL A 186 -12.23 2.82 1.80
CA VAL A 186 -12.13 1.40 2.23
C VAL A 186 -12.18 1.29 3.75
N PHE A 187 -11.57 2.21 4.48
CA PHE A 187 -11.56 2.24 5.94
C PHE A 187 -12.82 2.90 6.50
N ASP A 188 -13.20 4.03 5.93
CA ASP A 188 -14.34 4.85 6.34
C ASP A 188 -15.66 4.06 6.25
N ASN A 189 -15.85 3.29 5.19
CA ASN A 189 -17.04 2.46 4.97
C ASN A 189 -17.12 1.19 5.87
N ARG A 190 -16.23 1.04 6.86
CA ARG A 190 -16.32 -0.05 7.83
C ARG A 190 -17.15 0.34 9.03
N SER A 191 -17.77 -0.65 9.68
CA SER A 191 -18.43 -0.44 10.95
C SER A 191 -17.43 0.04 12.02
N PHE A 192 -17.89 0.77 13.02
CA PHE A 192 -17.02 1.17 14.13
C PHE A 192 -16.36 -0.02 14.86
N GLU A 193 -17.00 -1.18 14.85
CA GLU A 193 -16.41 -2.41 15.38
C GLU A 193 -15.20 -2.85 14.55
N GLU A 194 -15.34 -2.91 13.22
CA GLU A 194 -14.25 -3.26 12.31
C GLU A 194 -13.11 -2.23 12.36
N GLN A 195 -13.44 -0.94 12.38
CA GLN A 195 -12.48 0.15 12.53
C GLN A 195 -11.72 0.07 13.87
N THR A 196 -12.44 -0.24 14.97
CA THR A 196 -11.84 -0.42 16.29
C THR A 196 -10.89 -1.61 16.30
N ARG A 197 -11.28 -2.73 15.69
CA ARG A 197 -10.41 -3.91 15.54
C ARG A 197 -9.13 -3.55 14.79
N PHE A 198 -9.26 -2.86 13.65
CA PHE A 198 -8.11 -2.39 12.88
C PHE A 198 -7.17 -1.50 13.70
N LEU A 199 -7.71 -0.55 14.47
CA LEU A 199 -6.92 0.31 15.35
C LEU A 199 -6.16 -0.49 16.41
N LEU A 200 -6.83 -1.46 17.04
CA LEU A 200 -6.23 -2.29 18.09
C LEU A 200 -5.18 -3.25 17.53
N ASP A 201 -5.44 -3.88 16.39
CA ASP A 201 -4.47 -4.72 15.69
C ASP A 201 -3.23 -3.90 15.31
N SER A 202 -3.42 -2.68 14.79
CA SER A 202 -2.32 -1.77 14.47
C SER A 202 -1.51 -1.39 15.71
N ALA A 203 -2.17 -1.19 16.86
CA ALA A 203 -1.50 -0.89 18.12
C ALA A 203 -0.68 -2.07 18.66
N ASP A 204 -1.21 -3.29 18.54
CA ASP A 204 -0.52 -4.51 18.97
C ASP A 204 0.67 -4.88 18.09
N ASP A 205 0.58 -4.55 16.80
CA ASP A 205 1.61 -4.85 15.82
C ASP A 205 2.74 -3.79 15.77
N ALA A 206 2.46 -2.55 16.19
CA ALA A 206 3.44 -1.45 16.14
C ALA A 206 4.83 -1.78 16.74
N PRO A 207 4.98 -2.52 17.86
CA PRO A 207 6.30 -2.89 18.38
C PRO A 207 7.13 -3.80 17.47
N LYS A 208 6.49 -4.52 16.55
CA LYS A 208 7.14 -5.46 15.62
C LYS A 208 7.29 -4.90 14.21
N LEU A 209 6.80 -3.68 13.99
CA LEU A 209 6.70 -3.06 12.67
C LEU A 209 8.02 -3.09 11.90
N THR A 210 9.14 -2.74 12.55
CA THR A 210 10.48 -2.76 11.92
C THR A 210 10.87 -4.14 11.41
N GLU A 211 10.74 -5.17 12.28
CA GLU A 211 11.10 -6.55 11.94
C GLU A 211 10.26 -7.06 10.78
N ASP A 212 9.00 -6.74 10.81
CA ASP A 212 8.03 -7.25 9.86
C ASP A 212 8.16 -6.55 8.49
N LEU A 213 8.43 -5.26 8.46
CA LEU A 213 8.80 -4.56 7.23
C LEU A 213 10.07 -5.15 6.59
N GLN A 214 11.10 -5.44 7.40
CA GLN A 214 12.33 -6.08 6.91
C GLN A 214 12.03 -7.42 6.23
N LYS A 215 11.19 -8.25 6.84
CA LYS A 215 10.80 -9.56 6.29
C LYS A 215 10.01 -9.42 4.98
N LEU A 216 9.03 -8.49 4.97
CA LEU A 216 8.23 -8.20 3.79
C LEU A 216 9.12 -7.77 2.60
N ILE A 217 10.04 -6.83 2.84
CA ILE A 217 10.95 -6.32 1.81
C ILE A 217 11.90 -7.41 1.34
N ALA A 218 12.42 -8.24 2.24
CA ALA A 218 13.25 -9.38 1.86
C ALA A 218 12.49 -10.36 0.96
N ALA A 219 11.24 -10.69 1.29
CA ALA A 219 10.38 -11.55 0.47
C ALA A 219 10.07 -10.92 -0.89
N TRP A 220 9.75 -9.64 -0.91
CA TRP A 220 9.47 -8.88 -2.13
C TRP A 220 10.71 -8.82 -3.06
N ARG A 221 11.89 -8.47 -2.54
CA ARG A 221 13.14 -8.43 -3.31
C ARG A 221 13.52 -9.79 -3.89
N ALA A 222 13.26 -10.86 -3.14
CA ALA A 222 13.49 -12.21 -3.60
C ALA A 222 12.43 -12.70 -4.63
N GLY A 223 11.37 -11.91 -4.89
CA GLY A 223 10.23 -12.34 -5.69
C GLY A 223 9.47 -13.52 -5.08
N ASN A 224 9.55 -13.69 -3.77
CA ASN A 224 9.00 -14.85 -3.05
C ASN A 224 7.52 -14.64 -2.73
N LEU A 225 6.66 -14.84 -3.75
CA LEU A 225 5.21 -14.71 -3.60
C LEU A 225 4.63 -15.62 -2.51
N ARG A 226 5.21 -16.79 -2.26
CA ARG A 226 4.71 -17.71 -1.22
C ARG A 226 4.93 -17.15 0.18
N ALA A 227 6.07 -16.50 0.40
CA ALA A 227 6.32 -15.81 1.67
C ALA A 227 5.35 -14.64 1.85
N LEU A 228 5.14 -13.82 0.81
CA LEU A 228 4.16 -12.74 0.84
C LEU A 228 2.73 -13.26 1.09
N GLU A 229 2.32 -14.35 0.41
CA GLU A 229 1.01 -14.95 0.58
C GLU A 229 0.80 -15.50 2.00
N LYS A 230 1.82 -16.14 2.58
CA LYS A 230 1.75 -16.65 3.95
C LYS A 230 1.44 -15.52 4.95
N GLU A 231 2.09 -14.39 4.78
CA GLU A 231 1.86 -13.24 5.64
C GLU A 231 0.48 -12.62 5.40
N PHE A 232 0.10 -12.43 4.15
CA PHE A 232 -1.25 -12.01 3.79
C PHE A 232 -2.32 -12.88 4.47
N LEU A 233 -2.18 -14.21 4.40
CA LEU A 233 -3.14 -15.14 4.99
C LEU A 233 -3.19 -15.06 6.53
N LYS A 234 -2.05 -14.75 7.17
CA LYS A 234 -1.98 -14.55 8.63
C LYS A 234 -2.79 -13.32 9.04
N GLU A 235 -2.56 -12.19 8.38
CA GLU A 235 -3.22 -10.94 8.69
C GLU A 235 -4.73 -10.97 8.31
N ARG A 236 -5.05 -11.56 7.16
CA ARG A 236 -6.44 -11.78 6.75
C ARG A 236 -7.26 -12.56 7.79
N LYS A 237 -6.65 -13.45 8.57
CA LYS A 237 -7.34 -14.17 9.65
C LYS A 237 -7.75 -13.26 10.80
N LYS A 238 -7.03 -12.16 11.05
CA LYS A 238 -7.37 -11.19 12.11
C LYS A 238 -8.58 -10.35 11.70
N SER A 239 -8.58 -9.82 10.49
CA SER A 239 -9.61 -8.90 9.97
C SER A 239 -10.02 -9.27 8.53
N PRO A 240 -10.78 -10.38 8.32
CA PRO A 240 -11.04 -10.90 6.96
C PRO A 240 -11.75 -9.90 6.05
N GLU A 241 -12.72 -9.16 6.59
CA GLU A 241 -13.55 -8.20 5.85
C GLU A 241 -12.72 -7.00 5.39
N LEU A 242 -11.86 -6.49 6.26
CA LEU A 242 -10.95 -5.38 5.92
C LEU A 242 -9.95 -5.81 4.84
N TYR A 243 -9.34 -7.00 4.99
CA TYR A 243 -8.38 -7.48 4.00
C TYR A 243 -9.02 -7.81 2.65
N ASP A 244 -10.27 -8.29 2.63
CA ASP A 244 -10.99 -8.44 1.35
C ASP A 244 -11.27 -7.08 0.72
N ALA A 245 -11.65 -6.08 1.51
CA ALA A 245 -11.87 -4.73 1.03
C ALA A 245 -10.58 -4.05 0.50
N LEU A 246 -9.47 -4.19 1.24
CA LEU A 246 -8.18 -3.60 0.87
C LEU A 246 -7.57 -4.23 -0.39
N LEU A 247 -7.79 -5.51 -0.65
CA LEU A 247 -7.14 -6.25 -1.71
C LEU A 247 -8.13 -6.87 -2.70
N GLY A 248 -8.98 -7.79 -2.24
CA GLY A 248 -9.85 -8.56 -3.12
C GLY A 248 -10.86 -7.71 -3.88
N VAL A 249 -11.54 -6.78 -3.20
CA VAL A 249 -12.52 -5.87 -3.84
C VAL A 249 -11.81 -4.96 -4.83
N ARG A 250 -10.72 -4.33 -4.44
CA ARG A 250 -9.94 -3.43 -5.32
C ARG A 250 -9.38 -4.17 -6.52
N ASN A 251 -8.81 -5.36 -6.34
CA ASN A 251 -8.34 -6.20 -7.44
C ASN A 251 -9.43 -6.49 -8.47
N ARG A 252 -10.65 -6.80 -8.02
CA ARG A 252 -11.79 -7.02 -8.93
C ARG A 252 -12.22 -5.75 -9.68
N GLN A 253 -12.07 -4.58 -9.04
CA GLN A 253 -12.34 -3.28 -9.69
C GLN A 253 -11.26 -2.89 -10.69
N TRP A 254 -10.00 -3.21 -10.41
CA TRP A 254 -8.87 -2.91 -11.29
C TRP A 254 -8.74 -3.88 -12.46
N LEU A 255 -9.19 -5.13 -12.31
CA LEU A 255 -9.07 -6.16 -13.34
C LEU A 255 -9.54 -5.70 -14.73
N PRO A 256 -10.77 -5.17 -14.90
CA PRO A 256 -11.22 -4.73 -16.23
C PRO A 256 -10.41 -3.53 -16.77
N LYS A 257 -9.86 -2.69 -15.90
CA LYS A 257 -8.97 -1.59 -16.30
C LYS A 257 -7.66 -2.14 -16.84
N ILE A 258 -7.05 -3.10 -16.15
CA ILE A 258 -5.80 -3.75 -16.57
C ILE A 258 -6.00 -4.54 -17.87
N GLU A 259 -7.13 -5.22 -18.03
CA GLU A 259 -7.48 -5.94 -19.28
C GLU A 259 -7.67 -5.01 -20.48
N ALA A 260 -8.22 -3.81 -20.23
CA ALA A 260 -8.36 -2.79 -21.27
C ALA A 260 -6.99 -2.33 -21.82
N LEU A 261 -5.95 -2.28 -20.98
CA LEU A 261 -4.59 -1.93 -21.42
C LEU A 261 -4.02 -2.90 -22.44
N LEU A 262 -4.41 -4.19 -22.40
CA LEU A 262 -3.96 -5.21 -23.35
C LEU A 262 -4.48 -4.98 -24.77
N LYS A 263 -5.50 -4.15 -24.95
CA LYS A 263 -6.09 -3.78 -26.25
C LYS A 263 -5.47 -2.50 -26.84
N GLY A 264 -4.62 -1.82 -26.08
CA GLY A 264 -3.97 -0.59 -26.48
C GLY A 264 -2.79 -0.80 -27.44
N ASP A 265 -2.17 0.31 -27.83
CA ASP A 265 -1.01 0.37 -28.73
C ASP A 265 0.28 0.73 -28.00
N GLN A 266 0.20 1.12 -26.72
CA GLN A 266 1.32 1.54 -25.90
C GLN A 266 1.74 0.41 -24.96
N ASP A 267 3.03 0.33 -24.65
CA ASP A 267 3.52 -0.54 -23.59
C ASP A 267 3.27 0.13 -22.22
N TYR A 268 2.66 -0.62 -21.30
CA TYR A 268 2.30 -0.14 -19.96
C TYR A 268 3.13 -0.83 -18.87
N LEU A 269 3.40 -0.10 -17.79
CA LEU A 269 3.87 -0.68 -16.53
C LEU A 269 2.85 -0.37 -15.44
N VAL A 270 2.12 -1.40 -15.01
CA VAL A 270 1.20 -1.34 -13.87
C VAL A 270 1.96 -1.69 -12.60
N VAL A 271 2.00 -0.77 -11.64
CA VAL A 271 2.69 -0.93 -10.35
C VAL A 271 1.70 -0.78 -9.23
N VAL A 272 1.50 -1.85 -8.49
CA VAL A 272 0.61 -1.90 -7.32
C VAL A 272 1.29 -2.67 -6.19
N GLY A 273 0.85 -2.48 -4.96
CA GLY A 273 1.44 -3.16 -3.80
C GLY A 273 1.56 -4.67 -4.00
N ALA A 274 2.69 -5.24 -3.60
CA ALA A 274 3.02 -6.64 -3.87
C ALA A 274 1.97 -7.65 -3.39
N LEU A 275 1.21 -7.32 -2.35
CA LEU A 275 0.15 -8.18 -1.83
C LEU A 275 -1.08 -8.27 -2.75
N HIS A 276 -1.25 -7.33 -3.69
CA HIS A 276 -2.29 -7.43 -4.72
C HIS A 276 -2.09 -8.60 -5.70
N PHE A 277 -0.89 -9.19 -5.76
CA PHE A 277 -0.59 -10.30 -6.66
C PHE A 277 -0.77 -11.68 -6.04
N VAL A 278 -0.95 -11.79 -4.71
CA VAL A 278 -0.97 -13.06 -4.00
C VAL A 278 -2.39 -13.57 -3.69
N GLY A 279 -2.52 -14.87 -3.51
CA GLY A 279 -3.76 -15.52 -3.12
C GLY A 279 -4.76 -15.75 -4.25
N ARG A 280 -5.92 -16.27 -3.85
CA ARG A 280 -6.99 -16.64 -4.79
C ARG A 280 -7.59 -15.43 -5.52
N ASP A 281 -7.73 -14.30 -4.81
CA ASP A 281 -8.29 -13.05 -5.32
C ASP A 281 -7.18 -12.04 -5.70
N GLY A 282 -5.91 -12.50 -5.77
CA GLY A 282 -4.79 -11.72 -6.29
C GLY A 282 -4.86 -11.56 -7.81
N LEU A 283 -4.32 -10.45 -8.32
CA LEU A 283 -4.37 -10.08 -9.75
C LEU A 283 -3.84 -11.18 -10.67
N LEU A 284 -2.74 -11.88 -10.32
CA LEU A 284 -2.25 -13.00 -11.14
C LEU A 284 -3.25 -14.15 -11.25
N SER A 285 -4.00 -14.42 -10.18
CA SER A 285 -5.01 -15.47 -10.17
C SER A 285 -6.27 -15.04 -10.92
N LEU A 286 -6.67 -13.77 -10.79
CA LEU A 286 -7.79 -13.17 -11.51
C LEU A 286 -7.54 -13.18 -13.02
N LEU A 287 -6.44 -12.58 -13.45
CA LEU A 287 -6.03 -12.53 -14.86
C LEU A 287 -5.94 -13.92 -15.50
N ARG A 288 -5.37 -14.89 -14.77
CA ARG A 288 -5.31 -16.29 -15.26
C ARG A 288 -6.69 -16.92 -15.44
N ARG A 289 -7.65 -16.62 -14.55
CA ARG A 289 -9.04 -17.12 -14.69
C ARG A 289 -9.73 -16.56 -15.92
N ASP A 290 -9.39 -15.32 -16.28
CA ASP A 290 -9.95 -14.64 -17.44
C ASP A 290 -9.13 -14.92 -18.74
N GLY A 291 -8.21 -15.90 -18.67
CA GLY A 291 -7.47 -16.40 -19.84
C GLY A 291 -6.15 -15.68 -20.14
N HIS A 292 -5.75 -14.69 -19.33
CA HIS A 292 -4.51 -13.96 -19.54
C HIS A 292 -3.32 -14.67 -18.89
N LYS A 293 -2.22 -14.75 -19.61
CA LYS A 293 -0.99 -15.38 -19.13
C LYS A 293 0.05 -14.34 -18.77
N ALA A 294 0.17 -14.05 -17.48
CA ALA A 294 1.28 -13.30 -16.94
C ALA A 294 2.53 -14.20 -16.81
N VAL A 295 3.64 -13.78 -17.43
CA VAL A 295 4.92 -14.50 -17.41
C VAL A 295 5.92 -13.72 -16.58
N ALA A 296 6.53 -14.38 -15.60
CA ALA A 296 7.55 -13.75 -14.76
C ALA A 296 8.72 -13.21 -15.61
N VAL A 297 9.12 -11.98 -15.35
CA VAL A 297 10.32 -11.38 -15.96
C VAL A 297 11.53 -11.88 -15.18
N PRO A 298 12.42 -12.67 -15.79
CA PRO A 298 13.55 -13.25 -15.07
C PRO A 298 14.55 -12.18 -14.61
N ALA A 299 15.23 -12.41 -13.50
CA ALA A 299 16.42 -11.64 -13.15
C ALA A 299 17.49 -11.82 -14.23
N ALA A 300 18.33 -10.80 -14.45
CA ALA A 300 19.47 -10.97 -15.35
C ALA A 300 20.39 -12.07 -14.82
N LYS A 301 21.01 -12.80 -15.73
CA LYS A 301 22.08 -13.70 -15.32
C LYS A 301 23.25 -12.85 -14.81
N PRO A 302 23.86 -13.19 -13.68
CA PRO A 302 25.06 -12.50 -13.25
C PRO A 302 26.09 -12.54 -14.38
N PRO A 303 26.89 -11.47 -14.60
CA PRO A 303 27.95 -11.48 -15.59
C PRO A 303 28.88 -12.67 -15.30
N ARG A 304 29.22 -13.40 -16.37
CA ARG A 304 30.14 -14.55 -16.30
C ARG A 304 31.54 -14.07 -16.00
#